data_515f6090dd4646a5d31f6ede70133283
#
_entry.id   515f6090dd4646a5d31f6ede70133283
#
_cell.length_a   1.000
_cell.length_b   1.000
_cell.length_c   1.000
_cell.angle_alpha   90.00
_cell.angle_beta   90.00
_cell.angle_gamma   90.00
#
_symmetry.space_group_name_H-M   'P 1'
#
loop_
_entity.id
_entity.type
_entity.pdbx_description
1 polymer ?
#
loop_
_entity_poly.entity_id
_entity_poly.type
_entity_poly.pdbx_seq_one_letter_code
_entity_poly.pdbx_strand_id
1 'polypeptide(L)'
;MGKKIDDYYVNKSLQLYLEGLTYREIERILGVSHVSIMNWVKKYNIKRPYNSKYHSTYKILNAKELGIYFSNSENLKGAGVVVTELGDKFMLIKWERFKD
;
A
#
# COMPACT_ATOMS: atom_id res chain seq x y z
N MET A 1 -22.49 -12.45 10.67
CA MET A 1 -21.44 -12.82 10.61
C MET A 1 -20.20 -12.02 10.33
N GLY A 2 -19.76 -11.00 10.63
CA GLY A 2 -18.45 -10.40 10.59
C GLY A 2 -17.64 -10.54 9.30
N LYS A 3 -18.22 -11.10 8.27
CA LYS A 3 -17.47 -11.38 7.06
C LYS A 3 -17.01 -10.12 6.34
N LYS A 4 -17.79 -9.04 6.43
CA LYS A 4 -17.45 -7.82 5.73
C LYS A 4 -16.18 -7.19 6.27
N ILE A 5 -15.94 -7.29 7.58
CA ILE A 5 -14.72 -6.78 8.19
C ILE A 5 -13.53 -7.57 7.70
N ASP A 6 -13.69 -8.91 7.67
CA ASP A 6 -12.62 -9.78 7.17
C ASP A 6 -12.32 -9.48 5.71
N ASP A 7 -13.39 -9.27 4.92
CA ASP A 7 -13.22 -8.97 3.50
C ASP A 7 -12.45 -7.66 3.28
N TYR A 8 -12.73 -6.65 4.12
CA TYR A 8 -12.00 -5.39 4.02
C TYR A 8 -10.50 -5.63 4.24
N TYR A 9 -10.16 -6.35 5.31
CA TYR A 9 -8.75 -6.59 5.62
C TYR A 9 -8.07 -7.47 4.59
N VAL A 10 -8.78 -8.45 4.08
CA VAL A 10 -8.25 -9.30 3.01
C VAL A 10 -7.95 -8.44 1.78
N ASN A 11 -8.94 -7.67 1.33
CA ASN A 11 -8.78 -6.86 0.13
C ASN A 11 -7.69 -5.80 0.29
N LYS A 12 -7.68 -5.13 1.44
CA LYS A 12 -6.70 -4.07 1.69
C LYS A 12 -5.29 -4.66 1.77
N SER A 13 -5.14 -5.81 2.41
CA SER A 13 -3.84 -6.48 2.52
C SER A 13 -3.30 -6.86 1.15
N LEU A 14 -4.17 -7.41 0.30
CA LEU A 14 -3.74 -7.82 -1.04
C LEU A 14 -3.41 -6.60 -1.90
N GLN A 15 -4.17 -5.52 -1.74
CA GLN A 15 -3.89 -4.27 -2.43
C GLN A 15 -2.50 -3.75 -2.06
N LEU A 16 -2.20 -3.68 -0.78
CA LEU A 16 -0.91 -3.18 -0.31
C LEU A 16 0.24 -4.10 -0.73
N TYR A 17 -0.02 -5.40 -0.72
CA TYR A 17 0.97 -6.35 -1.21
C TYR A 17 1.33 -6.09 -2.67
N LEU A 18 0.32 -5.84 -3.50
CA LEU A 18 0.53 -5.55 -4.91
C LEU A 18 1.25 -4.21 -5.11
N GLU A 19 1.13 -3.30 -4.14
CA GLU A 19 1.83 -2.03 -4.19
C GLU A 19 3.25 -2.09 -3.65
N GLY A 20 3.73 -3.29 -3.35
CA GLY A 20 5.12 -3.47 -3.01
C GLY A 20 5.45 -3.57 -1.53
N LEU A 21 4.46 -3.49 -0.65
CA LEU A 21 4.73 -3.58 0.79
C LEU A 21 5.02 -5.02 1.19
N THR A 22 5.87 -5.17 2.20
CA THR A 22 6.17 -6.49 2.75
C THR A 22 5.04 -6.95 3.66
N TYR A 23 4.99 -8.25 3.92
CA TYR A 23 3.99 -8.81 4.84
C TYR A 23 4.07 -8.15 6.22
N ARG A 24 5.28 -7.89 6.69
CA ARG A 24 5.47 -7.27 8.00
C ARG A 24 5.02 -5.83 8.03
N GLU A 25 5.23 -5.08 6.95
CA GLU A 25 4.75 -3.71 6.86
C GLU A 25 3.23 -3.68 6.88
N ILE A 26 2.59 -4.58 6.14
CA ILE A 26 1.13 -4.66 6.11
C ILE A 26 0.59 -5.02 7.49
N GLU A 27 1.22 -5.96 8.16
CA GLU A 27 0.84 -6.34 9.53
C GLU A 27 0.88 -5.12 10.45
N ARG A 28 1.97 -4.36 10.37
CA ARG A 28 2.15 -3.18 11.22
C ARG A 28 1.08 -2.13 10.95
N ILE A 29 0.71 -1.96 9.69
CA ILE A 29 -0.24 -0.93 9.28
C ILE A 29 -1.67 -1.32 9.61
N LEU A 30 -2.05 -2.55 9.30
CA LEU A 30 -3.44 -3.01 9.41
C LEU A 30 -3.73 -3.79 10.69
N GLY A 31 -2.71 -4.22 11.41
CA GLY A 31 -2.91 -5.03 12.61
C GLY A 31 -3.31 -6.46 12.31
N VAL A 32 -3.10 -6.92 11.08
CA VAL A 32 -3.43 -8.28 10.66
C VAL A 32 -2.16 -9.10 10.62
N SER A 33 -2.22 -10.33 11.13
CA SER A 33 -1.04 -11.20 11.16
C SER A 33 -0.44 -11.39 9.77
N HIS A 34 0.89 -11.26 9.68
CA HIS A 34 1.58 -11.46 8.41
C HIS A 34 1.38 -12.89 7.88
N VAL A 35 1.18 -13.86 8.78
CA VAL A 35 0.92 -15.24 8.38
C VAL A 35 -0.42 -15.34 7.67
N SER A 36 -1.45 -14.63 8.19
CA SER A 36 -2.74 -14.58 7.52
C SER A 36 -2.61 -13.98 6.12
N ILE A 37 -1.85 -12.92 6.00
CA ILE A 37 -1.64 -12.26 4.70
C ILE A 37 -0.97 -13.21 3.72
N MET A 38 0.07 -13.92 4.18
CA MET A 38 0.73 -14.91 3.34
C MET A 38 -0.25 -15.97 2.85
N ASN A 39 -1.12 -16.44 3.75
CA ASN A 39 -2.10 -17.45 3.40
C ASN A 39 -3.10 -16.93 2.37
N TRP A 40 -3.51 -15.67 2.49
CA TRP A 40 -4.43 -15.07 1.52
C TRP A 40 -3.77 -14.92 0.15
N VAL A 41 -2.50 -14.50 0.13
CA VAL A 41 -1.76 -14.38 -1.13
C VAL A 41 -1.71 -15.73 -1.85
N LYS A 42 -1.47 -16.81 -1.10
CA LYS A 42 -1.44 -18.15 -1.66
C LYS A 42 -2.83 -18.60 -2.10
N LYS A 43 -3.83 -18.38 -1.24
CA LYS A 43 -5.20 -18.83 -1.49
C LYS A 43 -5.75 -18.22 -2.77
N TYR A 44 -5.51 -16.95 -2.98
CA TYR A 44 -6.06 -16.23 -4.13
C TYR A 44 -5.09 -16.17 -5.30
N ASN A 45 -3.94 -16.84 -5.16
CA ASN A 45 -2.93 -16.92 -6.22
C ASN A 45 -2.52 -15.53 -6.71
N ILE A 46 -2.30 -14.64 -5.75
CA ILE A 46 -1.88 -13.26 -6.05
C ILE A 46 -0.41 -13.25 -6.40
N LYS A 47 -0.08 -12.65 -7.52
CA LYS A 47 1.31 -12.54 -7.95
C LYS A 47 1.69 -11.07 -8.07
N ARG A 48 2.71 -10.69 -7.34
CA ARG A 48 3.23 -9.33 -7.40
C ARG A 48 4.05 -9.16 -8.67
N PRO A 49 3.76 -8.13 -9.47
CA PRO A 49 4.60 -7.86 -10.64
C PRO A 49 6.01 -7.53 -10.16
N TYR A 50 6.97 -8.22 -10.72
CA TYR A 50 8.36 -7.94 -10.38
C TYR A 50 8.90 -6.87 -11.33
N ASN A 51 9.49 -5.83 -10.74
CA ASN A 51 10.13 -4.80 -11.53
C ASN A 51 11.39 -4.33 -10.83
N SER A 52 12.54 -4.76 -11.32
CA SER A 52 13.83 -4.45 -10.71
C SER A 52 14.25 -2.99 -10.89
N LYS A 53 13.54 -2.24 -11.74
CA LYS A 53 13.90 -0.85 -12.02
C LYS A 53 13.22 0.14 -11.10
N TYR A 54 12.22 -0.29 -10.36
CA TYR A 54 11.41 0.61 -9.53
C TYR A 54 11.31 0.09 -8.10
N HIS A 55 11.14 1.01 -7.18
CA HIS A 55 10.85 0.70 -5.79
C HIS A 55 9.74 1.62 -5.31
N SER A 56 9.07 1.20 -4.25
CA SER A 56 8.00 2.00 -3.67
C SER A 56 8.34 2.40 -2.25
N THR A 57 7.84 3.57 -1.86
CA THR A 57 7.86 4.03 -0.49
C THR A 57 6.45 4.47 -0.14
N TYR A 58 6.14 4.59 1.15
CA TYR A 58 4.82 5.00 1.53
C TYR A 58 4.85 5.98 2.70
N LYS A 59 3.79 6.77 2.81
CA LYS A 59 3.55 7.67 3.93
C LYS A 59 2.08 7.55 4.32
N ILE A 60 1.81 7.72 5.61
CA ILE A 60 0.43 7.75 6.10
C ILE A 60 0.13 9.19 6.49
N LEU A 61 -0.87 9.78 5.84
CA LEU A 61 -1.18 11.20 5.95
C LEU A 61 -2.65 11.38 6.29
N ASN A 62 -2.95 12.45 7.01
CA ASN A 62 -4.35 12.86 7.15
C ASN A 62 -4.76 13.68 5.91
N ALA A 63 -6.05 14.05 5.84
CA ALA A 63 -6.55 14.75 4.66
C ALA A 63 -5.83 16.06 4.42
N LYS A 64 -5.53 16.79 5.48
CA LYS A 64 -4.86 18.10 5.37
C LYS A 64 -3.44 17.92 4.82
N GLU A 65 -2.72 16.95 5.38
CA GLU A 65 -1.34 16.66 4.96
C GLU A 65 -1.31 16.21 3.51
N LEU A 66 -2.31 15.41 3.12
CA LEU A 66 -2.41 14.93 1.75
C LEU A 66 -2.60 16.11 0.78
N GLY A 67 -3.47 17.05 1.14
CA GLY A 67 -3.68 18.25 0.32
C GLY A 67 -2.41 19.06 0.18
N ILE A 68 -1.67 19.23 1.27
CA ILE A 68 -0.40 19.96 1.24
C ILE A 68 0.59 19.26 0.33
N TYR A 69 0.66 17.93 0.43
CA TYR A 69 1.57 17.15 -0.41
C TYR A 69 1.28 17.37 -1.90
N PHE A 70 0.01 17.31 -2.28
CA PHE A 70 -0.37 17.47 -3.69
C PHE A 70 -0.29 18.93 -4.18
N SER A 71 -0.22 19.89 -3.28
CA SER A 71 -0.07 21.28 -3.69
C SER A 71 1.34 21.59 -4.18
N ASN A 72 2.30 20.73 -3.90
CA ASN A 72 3.67 20.91 -4.34
C ASN A 72 3.95 19.97 -5.53
N SER A 73 4.04 20.58 -6.73
CA SER A 73 4.22 19.81 -7.96
C SER A 73 5.52 19.00 -7.98
N GLU A 74 6.52 19.40 -7.21
CA GLU A 74 7.77 18.66 -7.15
C GLU A 74 7.57 17.26 -6.60
N ASN A 75 6.62 17.10 -5.70
CA ASN A 75 6.33 15.80 -5.11
C ASN A 75 5.80 14.79 -6.12
N LEU A 76 5.29 15.27 -7.26
CA LEU A 76 4.65 14.41 -8.24
C LEU A 76 5.53 14.11 -9.46
N LYS A 77 6.68 14.74 -9.53
CA LYS A 77 7.55 14.58 -10.69
C LYS A 77 8.24 13.22 -10.70
N GLY A 78 8.28 12.63 -11.88
CA GLY A 78 9.08 11.44 -12.13
C GLY A 78 8.65 10.19 -11.43
N ALA A 79 7.42 10.16 -10.92
CA ALA A 79 6.99 9.02 -10.12
C ALA A 79 5.51 8.72 -10.35
N GLY A 80 5.17 7.48 -10.15
CA GLY A 80 3.77 7.08 -10.05
C GLY A 80 3.33 7.19 -8.61
N VAL A 81 2.18 7.82 -8.39
CA VAL A 81 1.65 8.03 -7.05
C VAL A 81 0.29 7.35 -6.93
N VAL A 82 0.12 6.56 -5.88
CA VAL A 82 -1.13 5.88 -5.59
C VAL A 82 -1.58 6.33 -4.21
N VAL A 83 -2.86 6.71 -4.10
CA VAL A 83 -3.43 7.09 -2.82
C VAL A 83 -4.57 6.14 -2.51
N THR A 84 -4.56 5.57 -1.32
CA THR A 84 -5.62 4.68 -0.89
C THR A 84 -6.06 5.04 0.52
N GLU A 85 -7.31 4.79 0.81
CA GLU A 85 -7.87 5.03 2.13
C GLU A 85 -7.31 4.06 3.15
N LEU A 86 -7.13 4.55 4.38
CA LEU A 86 -6.68 3.74 5.49
C LEU A 86 -7.41 4.23 6.73
N GLY A 87 -8.67 3.76 6.90
CA GLY A 87 -9.52 4.26 7.97
C GLY A 87 -9.83 5.74 7.76
N ASP A 88 -9.51 6.56 8.75
CA ASP A 88 -9.71 8.01 8.68
C ASP A 88 -8.48 8.73 8.10
N LYS A 89 -7.50 7.99 7.65
CA LYS A 89 -6.29 8.55 7.05
C LYS A 89 -6.12 8.05 5.63
N PHE A 90 -5.02 8.47 5.02
CA PHE A 90 -4.71 8.05 3.67
C PHE A 90 -3.28 7.52 3.62
N MET A 91 -3.09 6.50 2.81
CA MET A 91 -1.75 6.00 2.52
C MET A 91 -1.37 6.47 1.14
N LEU A 92 -0.23 7.16 1.06
CA LEU A 92 0.32 7.62 -0.20
C LEU A 92 1.50 6.73 -0.53
N ILE A 93 1.42 6.06 -1.67
CA ILE A 93 2.47 5.16 -2.12
C ILE A 93 3.11 5.78 -3.36
N LYS A 94 4.42 5.91 -3.31
CA LYS A 94 5.15 6.55 -4.40
C LYS A 94 6.11 5.53 -5.00
N TRP A 95 6.01 5.34 -6.32
CA TRP A 95 6.86 4.44 -7.07
C TRP A 95 7.91 5.27 -7.78
N GLU A 96 9.17 4.97 -7.52
CA GLU A 96 10.27 5.71 -8.11
C GLU A 96 11.25 4.75 -8.75
N ARG A 97 11.89 5.23 -9.81
CA ARG A 97 12.90 4.45 -10.49
C ARG A 97 14.19 4.48 -9.69
N PHE A 98 14.85 3.34 -9.60
CA PHE A 98 16.17 3.29 -8.98
C PHE A 98 17.14 4.16 -9.78
N LYS A 99 18.02 4.84 -9.08
CA LYS A 99 19.07 5.60 -9.73
C LYS A 99 20.16 4.64 -10.15
N ASP A 100 20.68 4.87 -11.32
CA ASP A 100 21.79 4.06 -11.81
C ASP A 100 23.12 4.48 -11.19
#